data_0151d51956faaae1f9ac8014089925c0
#
_entry.id   0151d51956faaae1f9ac8014089925c0
#
_cell.length_a   1.000
_cell.length_b   1.000
_cell.length_c   1.000
_cell.angle_alpha   90.00
_cell.angle_beta   90.00
_cell.angle_gamma   90.00
#
_symmetry.space_group_name_H-M   'P 1'
#
loop_
_entity.id
_entity.type
_entity.pdbx_description
1 polymer ?
#
loop_
_entity_poly.entity_id
_entity_poly.type
_entity_poly.pdbx_seq_one_letter_code
_entity_poly.pdbx_strand_id
1 'polypeptide(L)'
;RDVLGSRGLGDVYKRQLMNKDNFTMLCDFYELTMANGYFKNGFYKRTTYFDVFFRNVPDNGGFAIVAGLDQIIEYIKELHFSAEDIEFLRSKKIFDKEFLEYLKDFRFTGDIYAVPEGTPVFPHEPVLTVKAPAIEAQLIETYILLAINHQSLIATKANRIVRAANGRTVLEFGSRRAQGADGAVIGARAAY
;
A
#
# COMPACT_ATOMS: atom_id res chain seq x y z
N ARG A 1 19.12 2.68 27.76
CA ARG A 1 19.67 3.90 27.09
C ARG A 1 18.79 4.12 25.87
N ASP A 2 17.90 5.09 25.99
CA ASP A 2 17.01 5.50 24.91
C ASP A 2 17.85 6.00 23.72
N VAL A 3 17.67 5.36 22.56
CA VAL A 3 18.20 5.87 21.29
C VAL A 3 17.26 7.00 20.84
N LEU A 4 17.47 8.19 21.39
CA LEU A 4 16.70 9.41 21.10
C LEU A 4 16.79 9.89 19.63
N GLY A 5 17.61 9.24 18.79
CA GLY A 5 17.80 9.64 17.38
C GLY A 5 16.80 9.05 16.39
N SER A 6 16.20 7.89 16.69
CA SER A 6 15.40 7.16 15.68
C SER A 6 13.95 7.61 15.59
N ARG A 7 13.32 8.04 16.69
CA ARG A 7 11.93 8.52 16.69
C ARG A 7 11.74 9.82 15.92
N GLY A 8 12.72 10.76 16.04
CA GLY A 8 12.67 12.03 15.32
C GLY A 8 12.88 11.88 13.80
N LEU A 9 13.73 10.94 13.38
CA LEU A 9 13.92 10.65 11.95
C LEU A 9 12.71 10.01 11.32
N GLY A 10 12.04 9.07 11.99
CA GLY A 10 10.79 8.47 11.50
C GLY A 10 9.70 9.51 11.24
N ASP A 11 9.53 10.48 12.13
CA ASP A 11 8.53 11.54 11.96
C ASP A 11 8.94 12.58 10.89
N VAL A 12 10.23 12.88 10.75
CA VAL A 12 10.73 13.76 9.69
C VAL A 12 10.57 13.08 8.33
N TYR A 13 10.86 11.80 8.21
CA TYR A 13 10.68 11.03 6.99
C TYR A 13 9.20 10.88 6.63
N LYS A 14 8.31 10.66 7.59
CA LYS A 14 6.85 10.70 7.36
C LYS A 14 6.38 12.03 6.77
N ARG A 15 6.96 13.16 7.21
CA ARG A 15 6.58 14.50 6.71
C ARG A 15 7.20 14.88 5.39
N GLN A 16 8.39 14.37 5.04
CA GLN A 16 9.14 14.82 3.85
C GLN A 16 8.94 13.93 2.62
N LEU A 17 8.60 12.66 2.79
CA LEU A 17 8.51 11.70 1.70
C LEU A 17 7.08 11.28 1.36
N MET A 18 6.18 11.38 2.31
CA MET A 18 4.74 11.38 2.06
C MET A 18 4.32 12.81 1.65
N ASN A 19 5.16 13.45 0.82
CA ASN A 19 4.84 14.73 0.25
C ASN A 19 3.57 14.51 -0.56
N LYS A 20 2.45 14.95 -0.06
CA LYS A 20 1.10 15.17 -0.60
C LYS A 20 0.81 14.74 -2.06
N ASP A 21 1.57 13.80 -2.60
CA ASP A 21 1.31 13.25 -3.91
C ASP A 21 0.05 12.36 -3.79
N ASN A 22 -0.97 12.79 -4.47
CA ASN A 22 -2.20 12.03 -4.59
C ASN A 22 -1.94 10.80 -5.47
N PHE A 23 -1.80 9.63 -4.84
CA PHE A 23 -1.57 8.36 -5.52
C PHE A 23 -2.86 7.67 -6.00
N THR A 24 -3.99 8.35 -6.05
CA THR A 24 -5.27 7.78 -6.49
C THR A 24 -5.19 7.17 -7.89
N MET A 25 -4.42 7.78 -8.80
CA MET A 25 -4.20 7.28 -10.15
C MET A 25 -3.09 6.22 -10.25
N LEU A 26 -2.42 5.86 -9.14
CA LEU A 26 -1.49 4.74 -9.09
C LEU A 26 -2.27 3.43 -8.92
N CYS A 27 -2.99 3.07 -9.97
CA CYS A 27 -3.77 1.85 -10.07
C CYS A 27 -3.58 1.25 -11.47
N ASP A 28 -3.76 -0.06 -11.57
CA ASP A 28 -3.74 -0.71 -12.87
C ASP A 28 -4.96 -0.27 -13.69
N PHE A 29 -4.76 -0.01 -14.98
CA PHE A 29 -5.81 0.55 -15.83
C PHE A 29 -7.06 -0.33 -15.92
N TYR A 30 -6.90 -1.65 -15.77
CA TYR A 30 -8.04 -2.57 -15.75
C TYR A 30 -8.97 -2.32 -14.55
N GLU A 31 -8.46 -1.84 -13.41
CA GLU A 31 -9.27 -1.53 -12.23
C GLU A 31 -10.28 -0.42 -12.55
N LEU A 32 -9.86 0.62 -13.26
CA LEU A 32 -10.74 1.70 -13.72
C LEU A 32 -11.79 1.22 -14.73
N THR A 33 -11.39 0.37 -15.68
CA THR A 33 -12.34 -0.14 -16.68
C THR A 33 -13.34 -1.11 -16.07
N MET A 34 -12.92 -1.95 -15.13
CA MET A 34 -13.82 -2.80 -14.35
C MET A 34 -14.75 -1.98 -13.46
N ALA A 35 -14.23 -0.94 -12.79
CA ALA A 35 -15.02 -0.02 -11.98
C ALA A 35 -16.12 0.67 -12.79
N ASN A 36 -15.84 1.11 -14.02
CA ASN A 36 -16.85 1.63 -14.94
C ASN A 36 -17.91 0.57 -15.27
N GLY A 37 -17.50 -0.67 -15.49
CA GLY A 37 -18.41 -1.80 -15.71
C GLY A 37 -19.30 -2.08 -14.49
N TYR A 38 -18.76 -2.05 -13.28
CA TYR A 38 -19.52 -2.21 -12.03
C TYR A 38 -20.53 -1.08 -11.84
N PHE A 39 -20.10 0.15 -12.12
CA PHE A 39 -20.98 1.32 -12.03
C PHE A 39 -22.18 1.18 -12.97
N LYS A 40 -21.94 0.90 -14.26
CA LYS A 40 -22.95 0.76 -15.30
C LYS A 40 -23.97 -0.34 -15.01
N ASN A 41 -23.55 -1.44 -14.37
CA ASN A 41 -24.41 -2.58 -14.07
C ASN A 41 -24.98 -2.55 -12.63
N GLY A 42 -24.81 -1.46 -11.89
CA GLY A 42 -25.36 -1.29 -10.56
C GLY A 42 -24.67 -2.12 -9.46
N PHE A 43 -23.48 -2.68 -9.74
CA PHE A 43 -22.72 -3.47 -8.76
C PHE A 43 -21.88 -2.62 -7.80
N TYR A 44 -21.70 -1.34 -8.07
CA TYR A 44 -20.82 -0.44 -7.32
C TYR A 44 -21.17 -0.31 -5.83
N LYS A 45 -22.42 -0.54 -5.43
CA LYS A 45 -22.87 -0.52 -4.03
C LYS A 45 -22.75 -1.87 -3.32
N ARG A 46 -22.39 -2.93 -4.02
CA ARG A 46 -22.28 -4.26 -3.40
C ARG A 46 -21.03 -4.31 -2.52
N THR A 47 -21.21 -4.73 -1.28
CA THR A 47 -20.09 -5.01 -0.39
C THR A 47 -19.30 -6.22 -0.90
N THR A 48 -18.00 -6.05 -0.98
CA THR A 48 -17.02 -7.08 -1.35
C THR A 48 -15.98 -7.25 -0.26
N TYR A 49 -15.29 -8.38 -0.27
CA TYR A 49 -14.19 -8.70 0.62
C TYR A 49 -12.99 -9.07 -0.24
N PHE A 50 -11.88 -8.37 -0.06
CA PHE A 50 -10.61 -8.68 -0.71
C PHE A 50 -9.56 -8.96 0.34
N ASP A 51 -8.89 -10.09 0.22
CA ASP A 51 -7.82 -10.52 1.12
C ASP A 51 -6.45 -10.35 0.46
N VAL A 52 -5.54 -9.71 1.19
CA VAL A 52 -4.13 -9.65 0.85
C VAL A 52 -3.39 -10.75 1.59
N PHE A 53 -2.60 -11.55 0.89
CA PHE A 53 -1.81 -12.62 1.46
C PHE A 53 -0.56 -12.90 0.63
N PHE A 54 0.44 -13.51 1.22
CA PHE A 54 1.63 -13.98 0.49
C PHE A 54 1.35 -15.35 -0.12
N ARG A 55 1.49 -15.49 -1.44
CA ARG A 55 1.41 -16.80 -2.11
C ARG A 55 2.62 -17.66 -1.77
N ASN A 56 3.80 -17.05 -1.74
CA ASN A 56 5.05 -17.65 -1.38
C ASN A 56 5.88 -16.68 -0.55
N VAL A 57 6.67 -17.20 0.38
CA VAL A 57 7.64 -16.41 1.12
C VAL A 57 8.99 -16.49 0.38
N PRO A 58 9.69 -15.36 0.19
CA PRO A 58 11.01 -15.35 -0.47
C PRO A 58 12.03 -16.25 0.23
N ASP A 59 12.96 -16.75 -0.56
CA ASP A 59 14.11 -17.55 -0.10
C ASP A 59 13.73 -18.83 0.68
N ASN A 60 12.53 -19.37 0.46
CA ASN A 60 11.97 -20.50 1.21
C ASN A 60 12.03 -20.29 2.73
N GLY A 61 11.87 -19.04 3.17
CA GLY A 61 12.14 -18.63 4.55
C GLY A 61 11.07 -18.99 5.57
N GLY A 62 10.00 -19.64 5.17
CA GLY A 62 8.93 -20.13 6.04
C GLY A 62 7.93 -19.09 6.48
N PHE A 63 8.32 -17.84 6.70
CA PHE A 63 7.43 -16.73 7.12
C PHE A 63 7.87 -15.39 6.53
N ALA A 64 6.94 -14.43 6.47
CA ALA A 64 7.21 -13.02 6.18
C ALA A 64 6.89 -12.15 7.41
N ILE A 65 7.55 -11.01 7.52
CA ILE A 65 7.23 -9.97 8.50
C ILE A 65 6.38 -8.91 7.81
N VAL A 66 5.20 -8.65 8.33
CA VAL A 66 4.27 -7.65 7.76
C VAL A 66 4.77 -6.24 8.03
N ALA A 67 4.82 -5.41 6.99
CA ALA A 67 5.08 -3.98 7.07
C ALA A 67 4.41 -3.25 5.92
N GLY A 68 4.14 -1.93 6.05
CA GLY A 68 3.52 -1.09 5.03
C GLY A 68 2.13 -0.57 5.39
N LEU A 69 1.57 -0.96 6.53
CA LEU A 69 0.22 -0.58 6.95
C LEU A 69 0.07 0.94 7.17
N ASP A 70 1.05 1.59 7.80
CA ASP A 70 1.03 3.04 8.01
C ASP A 70 0.89 3.81 6.70
N GLN A 71 1.61 3.37 5.65
CA GLN A 71 1.56 4.00 4.34
C GLN A 71 0.19 3.82 3.67
N ILE A 72 -0.43 2.64 3.83
CA ILE A 72 -1.78 2.37 3.34
C ILE A 72 -2.81 3.27 4.03
N ILE A 73 -2.71 3.44 5.34
CA ILE A 73 -3.62 4.30 6.11
C ILE A 73 -3.55 5.75 5.61
N GLU A 74 -2.36 6.29 5.38
CA GLU A 74 -2.20 7.64 4.86
C GLU A 74 -2.75 7.77 3.42
N TYR A 75 -2.45 6.79 2.56
CA TYR A 75 -3.00 6.74 1.20
C TYR A 75 -4.54 6.76 1.19
N ILE A 76 -5.18 5.94 2.02
CA ILE A 76 -6.65 5.87 2.09
C ILE A 76 -7.28 7.19 2.55
N LYS A 77 -6.64 7.89 3.50
CA LYS A 77 -7.12 9.19 3.99
C LYS A 77 -7.07 10.28 2.92
N GLU A 78 -6.07 10.24 2.04
CA GLU A 78 -5.85 11.22 0.98
C GLU A 78 -6.52 10.83 -0.35
N LEU A 79 -7.16 9.67 -0.42
CA LEU A 79 -7.72 9.10 -1.64
C LEU A 79 -8.83 9.97 -2.25
N HIS A 80 -8.57 10.56 -3.42
CA HIS A 80 -9.56 11.36 -4.18
C HIS A 80 -9.09 11.57 -5.62
N PHE A 81 -10.00 11.67 -6.56
CA PHE A 81 -9.68 12.05 -7.94
C PHE A 81 -9.66 13.57 -8.08
N SER A 82 -8.56 14.11 -8.59
CA SER A 82 -8.43 15.52 -8.92
C SER A 82 -9.21 15.88 -10.19
N ALA A 83 -9.38 17.18 -10.46
CA ALA A 83 -10.01 17.64 -11.70
C ALA A 83 -9.18 17.21 -12.93
N GLU A 84 -7.86 17.21 -12.81
CA GLU A 84 -6.92 16.78 -13.84
C GLU A 84 -7.06 15.28 -14.11
N ASP A 85 -7.21 14.45 -13.09
CA ASP A 85 -7.44 13.00 -13.22
C ASP A 85 -8.73 12.72 -14.01
N ILE A 86 -9.81 13.40 -13.64
CA ILE A 86 -11.11 13.26 -14.31
C ILE A 86 -11.02 13.67 -15.79
N GLU A 87 -10.32 14.76 -16.09
CA GLU A 87 -10.15 15.22 -17.48
C GLU A 87 -9.25 14.26 -18.28
N PHE A 88 -8.20 13.73 -17.65
CA PHE A 88 -7.38 12.69 -18.26
C PHE A 88 -8.21 11.44 -18.60
N LEU A 89 -9.03 10.93 -17.66
CA LEU A 89 -9.90 9.80 -17.91
C LEU A 89 -10.94 10.10 -18.99
N ARG A 90 -11.52 11.29 -19.00
CA ARG A 90 -12.45 11.75 -20.05
C ARG A 90 -11.82 11.74 -21.44
N SER A 91 -10.56 12.13 -21.53
CA SER A 91 -9.80 12.15 -22.80
C SER A 91 -9.65 10.77 -23.43
N LYS A 92 -9.74 9.69 -22.65
CA LYS A 92 -9.65 8.31 -23.14
C LYS A 92 -10.88 7.85 -23.92
N LYS A 93 -12.03 8.52 -23.74
CA LYS A 93 -13.30 8.27 -24.49
C LYS A 93 -13.85 6.85 -24.33
N ILE A 94 -13.52 6.17 -23.25
CA ILE A 94 -13.98 4.79 -22.94
C ILE A 94 -14.81 4.72 -21.67
N PHE A 95 -14.84 5.78 -20.87
CA PHE A 95 -15.57 5.84 -19.61
C PHE A 95 -16.91 6.54 -19.80
N ASP A 96 -17.96 6.03 -19.13
CA ASP A 96 -19.28 6.64 -19.12
C ASP A 96 -19.24 7.98 -18.36
N LYS A 97 -20.02 8.97 -18.82
CA LYS A 97 -20.02 10.32 -18.22
C LYS A 97 -20.46 10.29 -16.76
N GLU A 98 -21.46 9.50 -16.45
CA GLU A 98 -22.01 9.33 -15.11
C GLU A 98 -20.98 8.69 -14.17
N PHE A 99 -20.17 7.78 -14.66
CA PHE A 99 -19.06 7.20 -13.89
C PHE A 99 -17.99 8.25 -13.58
N LEU A 100 -17.63 9.09 -14.55
CA LEU A 100 -16.69 10.19 -14.31
C LEU A 100 -17.21 11.21 -13.30
N GLU A 101 -18.52 11.48 -13.29
CA GLU A 101 -19.14 12.32 -12.25
C GLU A 101 -19.09 11.64 -10.88
N TYR A 102 -19.35 10.34 -10.80
CA TYR A 102 -19.22 9.57 -9.56
C TYR A 102 -17.79 9.64 -8.98
N LEU A 103 -16.75 9.57 -9.81
CA LEU A 103 -15.36 9.64 -9.37
C LEU A 103 -14.97 10.99 -8.74
N LYS A 104 -15.64 12.11 -9.05
CA LYS A 104 -15.37 13.41 -8.45
C LYS A 104 -15.59 13.44 -6.93
N ASP A 105 -16.59 12.70 -6.48
CA ASP A 105 -16.93 12.61 -5.06
C ASP A 105 -16.40 11.32 -4.41
N PHE A 106 -15.54 10.60 -5.13
CA PHE A 106 -15.01 9.33 -4.68
C PHE A 106 -14.23 9.48 -3.37
N ARG A 107 -14.56 8.64 -2.41
CA ARG A 107 -13.86 8.46 -1.13
C ARG A 107 -13.96 7.01 -0.72
N PHE A 108 -13.00 6.53 0.03
CA PHE A 108 -13.10 5.22 0.65
C PHE A 108 -14.03 5.27 1.87
N THR A 109 -15.04 4.43 1.91
CA THR A 109 -16.04 4.36 2.98
C THR A 109 -16.10 2.99 3.66
N GLY A 110 -15.25 2.06 3.23
CA GLY A 110 -15.20 0.69 3.72
C GLY A 110 -14.40 0.54 5.02
N ASP A 111 -14.26 -0.71 5.44
CA ASP A 111 -13.46 -1.13 6.59
C ASP A 111 -12.20 -1.85 6.11
N ILE A 112 -11.08 -1.67 6.82
CA ILE A 112 -9.85 -2.42 6.62
C ILE A 112 -9.47 -3.11 7.93
N TYR A 113 -9.31 -4.41 7.87
CA TYR A 113 -8.83 -5.26 8.97
C TYR A 113 -7.42 -5.72 8.61
N ALA A 114 -6.45 -5.50 9.48
CA ALA A 114 -5.07 -5.88 9.19
C ALA A 114 -4.38 -6.39 10.44
N VAL A 115 -3.39 -7.29 10.25
CA VAL A 115 -2.49 -7.67 11.33
C VAL A 115 -1.51 -6.51 11.60
N PRO A 116 -1.07 -6.32 12.85
CA PRO A 116 -0.09 -5.28 13.17
C PRO A 116 1.23 -5.45 12.41
N GLU A 117 1.90 -4.35 12.06
CA GLU A 117 3.25 -4.41 11.52
C GLU A 117 4.20 -5.13 12.49
N GLY A 118 5.19 -5.83 11.96
CA GLY A 118 6.10 -6.66 12.73
C GLY A 118 5.59 -8.08 13.01
N THR A 119 4.34 -8.40 12.69
CA THR A 119 3.77 -9.74 12.86
C THR A 119 4.36 -10.72 11.85
N PRO A 120 4.87 -11.89 12.27
CA PRO A 120 5.22 -12.97 11.36
C PRO A 120 3.95 -13.64 10.83
N VAL A 121 3.87 -13.83 9.52
CA VAL A 121 2.76 -14.46 8.81
C VAL A 121 3.24 -15.54 7.86
N PHE A 122 2.38 -16.49 7.54
CA PHE A 122 2.70 -17.62 6.67
C PHE A 122 1.98 -17.51 5.31
N PRO A 123 2.43 -18.25 4.28
CA PRO A 123 1.75 -18.26 2.99
C PRO A 123 0.25 -18.55 3.14
N HIS A 124 -0.56 -17.84 2.35
CA HIS A 124 -2.02 -17.97 2.29
C HIS A 124 -2.79 -17.52 3.53
N GLU A 125 -2.13 -16.97 4.55
CA GLU A 125 -2.81 -16.30 5.66
C GLU A 125 -3.15 -14.86 5.26
N PRO A 126 -4.42 -14.40 5.43
CA PRO A 126 -4.77 -13.01 5.21
C PRO A 126 -4.00 -12.07 6.13
N VAL A 127 -3.26 -11.14 5.56
CA VAL A 127 -2.53 -10.09 6.29
C VAL A 127 -3.35 -8.80 6.39
N LEU A 128 -4.23 -8.60 5.42
CA LEU A 128 -5.14 -7.47 5.36
C LEU A 128 -6.41 -7.89 4.61
N THR A 129 -7.57 -7.53 5.13
CA THR A 129 -8.88 -7.71 4.48
C THR A 129 -9.53 -6.36 4.28
N VAL A 130 -9.91 -6.05 3.05
CA VAL A 130 -10.73 -4.89 2.70
C VAL A 130 -12.18 -5.34 2.59
N LYS A 131 -13.07 -4.70 3.35
CA LYS A 131 -14.52 -4.85 3.24
C LYS A 131 -15.10 -3.52 2.78
N ALA A 132 -15.48 -3.40 1.53
CA ALA A 132 -15.93 -2.14 0.96
C ALA A 132 -16.89 -2.35 -0.23
N PRO A 133 -17.57 -1.28 -0.69
CA PRO A 133 -18.23 -1.28 -2.00
C PRO A 133 -17.26 -1.68 -3.10
N ALA A 134 -17.75 -2.42 -4.10
CA ALA A 134 -16.90 -3.10 -5.08
C ALA A 134 -15.90 -2.18 -5.80
N ILE A 135 -16.30 -0.96 -6.17
CA ILE A 135 -15.41 0.00 -6.82
C ILE A 135 -14.33 0.49 -5.86
N GLU A 136 -14.69 0.76 -4.61
CA GLU A 136 -13.75 1.24 -3.60
C GLU A 136 -12.68 0.20 -3.28
N ALA A 137 -13.09 -1.06 -3.11
CA ALA A 137 -12.17 -2.16 -2.87
C ALA A 137 -11.23 -2.41 -4.07
N GLN A 138 -11.75 -2.31 -5.31
CA GLN A 138 -10.99 -2.53 -6.53
C GLN A 138 -9.91 -1.46 -6.74
N LEU A 139 -10.24 -0.18 -6.58
CA LEU A 139 -9.35 0.94 -6.93
C LEU A 139 -8.17 1.13 -5.97
N ILE A 140 -8.17 0.47 -4.82
CA ILE A 140 -7.07 0.54 -3.85
C ILE A 140 -6.15 -0.69 -3.90
N GLU A 141 -6.46 -1.67 -4.73
CA GLU A 141 -5.76 -2.96 -4.80
C GLU A 141 -4.28 -2.77 -5.11
N THR A 142 -3.95 -2.13 -6.23
CA THR A 142 -2.56 -1.96 -6.69
C THR A 142 -1.69 -1.29 -5.62
N TYR A 143 -2.17 -0.22 -5.01
CA TYR A 143 -1.38 0.51 -4.01
C TYR A 143 -1.15 -0.29 -2.73
N ILE A 144 -2.18 -0.99 -2.24
CA ILE A 144 -2.08 -1.85 -1.06
C ILE A 144 -1.05 -2.96 -1.31
N LEU A 145 -1.15 -3.65 -2.45
CA LEU A 145 -0.22 -4.73 -2.80
C LEU A 145 1.20 -4.22 -2.93
N LEU A 146 1.42 -3.05 -3.55
CA LEU A 146 2.73 -2.41 -3.68
C LEU A 146 3.34 -2.11 -2.31
N ALA A 147 2.58 -1.48 -1.41
CA ALA A 147 3.07 -1.07 -0.09
C ALA A 147 3.42 -2.29 0.78
N ILE A 148 2.51 -3.25 0.89
CA ILE A 148 2.73 -4.48 1.69
C ILE A 148 3.88 -5.30 1.11
N ASN A 149 3.92 -5.51 -0.20
CA ASN A 149 4.95 -6.34 -0.82
C ASN A 149 6.34 -5.74 -0.60
N HIS A 150 6.56 -4.49 -0.97
CA HIS A 150 7.87 -3.84 -0.86
C HIS A 150 8.39 -3.83 0.58
N GLN A 151 7.59 -3.34 1.52
CA GLN A 151 8.02 -3.17 2.89
C GLN A 151 8.15 -4.51 3.63
N SER A 152 7.24 -5.44 3.41
CA SER A 152 7.32 -6.75 4.08
C SER A 152 8.51 -7.60 3.60
N LEU A 153 8.86 -7.52 2.31
CA LEU A 153 10.05 -8.20 1.80
C LEU A 153 11.33 -7.69 2.48
N ILE A 154 11.45 -6.38 2.65
CA ILE A 154 12.59 -5.74 3.30
C ILE A 154 12.60 -6.06 4.80
N ALA A 155 11.48 -5.91 5.50
CA ALA A 155 11.33 -6.25 6.92
C ALA A 155 11.69 -7.72 7.18
N THR A 156 11.25 -8.63 6.32
CA THR A 156 11.56 -10.06 6.41
C THR A 156 13.07 -10.30 6.27
N LYS A 157 13.72 -9.66 5.29
CA LYS A 157 15.17 -9.77 5.10
C LYS A 157 15.94 -9.19 6.28
N ALA A 158 15.54 -8.00 6.75
CA ALA A 158 16.15 -7.36 7.92
C ALA A 158 16.03 -8.23 9.17
N ASN A 159 14.86 -8.81 9.44
CA ASN A 159 14.65 -9.73 10.54
C ASN A 159 15.64 -10.90 10.53
N ARG A 160 15.86 -11.53 9.35
CA ARG A 160 16.81 -12.63 9.21
C ARG A 160 18.25 -12.20 9.49
N ILE A 161 18.65 -11.01 8.98
CA ILE A 161 19.98 -10.45 9.19
C ILE A 161 20.21 -10.15 10.69
N VAL A 162 19.25 -9.49 11.34
CA VAL A 162 19.35 -9.15 12.77
C VAL A 162 19.45 -10.40 13.63
N ARG A 163 18.67 -11.42 13.34
CA ARG A 163 18.75 -12.72 14.07
C ARG A 163 20.11 -13.39 13.85
N ALA A 164 20.63 -13.38 12.63
CA ALA A 164 21.95 -13.95 12.33
C ALA A 164 23.09 -13.14 12.99
N ALA A 165 22.90 -11.84 13.20
CA ALA A 165 23.87 -10.98 13.88
C ALA A 165 24.05 -11.32 15.39
N ASN A 166 23.09 -12.04 15.98
CA ASN A 166 23.16 -12.54 17.36
C ASN A 166 23.54 -11.45 18.38
N GLY A 167 22.80 -10.34 18.40
CA GLY A 167 23.01 -9.20 19.29
C GLY A 167 24.08 -8.20 18.85
N ARG A 168 24.78 -8.44 17.73
CA ARG A 168 25.67 -7.43 17.15
C ARG A 168 24.87 -6.34 16.48
N THR A 169 25.43 -5.11 16.48
CA THR A 169 24.83 -3.97 15.77
C THR A 169 24.77 -4.24 14.28
N VAL A 170 23.60 -4.06 13.69
CA VAL A 170 23.37 -4.07 12.24
C VAL A 170 23.15 -2.63 11.78
N LEU A 171 23.84 -2.22 10.72
CA LEU A 171 23.68 -0.91 10.10
C LEU A 171 23.16 -1.07 8.67
N GLU A 172 22.11 -0.33 8.33
CA GLU A 172 21.56 -0.30 6.98
C GLU A 172 22.28 0.78 6.15
N PHE A 173 22.95 0.38 5.05
CA PHE A 173 23.67 1.23 4.12
C PHE A 173 23.19 1.09 2.66
N GLY A 174 21.96 0.60 2.45
CA GLY A 174 21.42 0.25 1.14
C GLY A 174 20.95 1.42 0.28
N SER A 175 20.80 2.63 0.83
CA SER A 175 20.17 3.78 0.16
C SER A 175 20.73 4.05 -1.25
N ARG A 176 22.06 3.97 -1.42
CA ARG A 176 22.73 4.19 -2.73
C ARG A 176 22.39 3.13 -3.79
N ARG A 177 21.80 2.02 -3.40
CA ARG A 177 21.43 0.88 -4.25
C ARG A 177 19.93 0.69 -4.35
N ALA A 178 19.15 1.55 -3.69
CA ALA A 178 17.69 1.50 -3.72
C ALA A 178 17.17 1.95 -5.10
N GLN A 179 15.98 1.51 -5.41
CA GLN A 179 15.27 1.91 -6.63
C GLN A 179 14.50 3.20 -6.39
N GLY A 180 15.22 4.33 -6.43
CA GLY A 180 14.69 5.66 -6.18
C GLY A 180 14.79 6.11 -4.72
N ALA A 181 14.59 7.40 -4.50
CA ALA A 181 14.69 8.02 -3.17
C ALA A 181 13.63 7.46 -2.20
N ASP A 182 12.40 7.32 -2.67
CA ASP A 182 11.30 6.77 -1.87
C ASP A 182 11.58 5.33 -1.47
N GLY A 183 12.07 4.51 -2.41
CA GLY A 183 12.49 3.13 -2.14
C GLY A 183 13.57 3.04 -1.07
N ALA A 184 14.53 4.00 -1.04
CA ALA A 184 15.56 4.07 -0.02
C ALA A 184 14.99 4.33 1.38
N VAL A 185 14.11 5.31 1.49
CA VAL A 185 13.60 5.75 2.79
C VAL A 185 12.55 4.81 3.34
N ILE A 186 11.57 4.40 2.50
CA ILE A 186 10.56 3.43 2.88
C ILE A 186 11.22 2.08 3.23
N GLY A 187 12.26 1.70 2.48
CA GLY A 187 13.05 0.50 2.77
C GLY A 187 13.81 0.58 4.09
N ALA A 188 14.43 1.72 4.41
CA ALA A 188 15.10 1.92 5.69
C ALA A 188 14.10 1.86 6.87
N ARG A 189 12.90 2.45 6.71
CA ARG A 189 11.82 2.34 7.69
C ARG A 189 11.42 0.88 7.92
N ALA A 190 11.22 0.14 6.84
CA ALA A 190 10.78 -1.26 6.92
C ALA A 190 11.86 -2.18 7.53
N ALA A 191 13.14 -1.84 7.38
CA ALA A 191 14.26 -2.58 7.98
C ALA A 191 14.43 -2.32 9.47
N TYR A 192 14.00 -1.17 9.96
CA TYR A 192 14.06 -0.77 11.38
C TYR A 192 13.00 -1.46 12.21
#